data_ecd980940d5e89891167a73fdbd64737
#
_entry.id   ecd980940d5e89891167a73fdbd64737
#
_cell.length_a   1.000
_cell.length_b   1.000
_cell.length_c   1.000
_cell.angle_alpha   90.00
_cell.angle_beta   90.00
_cell.angle_gamma   90.00
#
_symmetry.space_group_name_H-M   'P 1'
#
loop_
_entity.id
_entity.type
_entity.pdbx_description
1 polymer ?
#
loop_
_entity_poly.entity_id
_entity_poly.type
_entity_poly.pdbx_seq_one_letter_code
_entity_poly.pdbx_strand_id
1 'polypeptide(L)'
;MSEKYKSFIKEDENFENIIYDKSGYKATITINREAKLNCVDLETIRELITAFKDSSWDDDIAVVVLTGAGKRAFSTGADLEEQEKYFLGNPTDYYKWMAEFIALHELMRNLGKPTIARLNGLVVGGGNELNISFDLAIAADHAARGQVGAAGGSVAA
;
A
#
# COMPACT_ATOMS: atom_id res chain seq x y z
N MET A 1 27.28 11.62 -5.08
CA MET A 1 26.30 10.54 -5.33
C MET A 1 26.08 10.42 -6.83
N SER A 2 25.98 9.22 -7.35
CA SER A 2 25.77 9.00 -8.78
C SER A 2 24.29 9.26 -9.11
N GLU A 3 23.99 10.10 -10.11
CA GLU A 3 22.62 10.35 -10.60
C GLU A 3 21.89 9.05 -11.05
N LYS A 4 22.66 7.99 -11.27
CA LYS A 4 22.17 6.69 -11.74
C LYS A 4 21.13 6.03 -10.80
N TYR A 5 21.13 6.38 -9.52
CA TYR A 5 20.28 5.74 -8.51
C TYR A 5 19.31 6.71 -7.82
N LYS A 6 18.90 7.80 -8.48
CA LYS A 6 17.93 8.73 -7.88
C LYS A 6 16.50 8.26 -8.03
N SER A 7 15.99 8.23 -9.21
CA SER A 7 14.61 7.78 -9.49
C SER A 7 14.57 7.09 -10.84
N PHE A 8 13.76 6.05 -10.96
CA PHE A 8 13.49 5.41 -12.25
C PHE A 8 12.06 5.68 -12.75
N ILE A 9 11.23 6.35 -11.95
CA ILE A 9 9.91 6.81 -12.38
C ILE A 9 10.10 7.99 -13.31
N LYS A 10 9.46 7.95 -14.48
CA LYS A 10 9.51 9.03 -15.45
C LYS A 10 8.67 10.21 -14.97
N GLU A 11 9.04 11.43 -15.32
CA GLU A 11 8.32 12.66 -14.94
C GLU A 11 6.86 12.68 -15.40
N ASP A 12 6.52 11.93 -16.45
CA ASP A 12 5.18 11.81 -17.02
C ASP A 12 4.42 10.56 -16.55
N GLU A 13 4.98 9.77 -15.63
CA GLU A 13 4.30 8.60 -15.07
C GLU A 13 3.22 9.05 -14.07
N ASN A 14 1.98 8.89 -14.49
CA ASN A 14 0.82 9.24 -13.67
C ASN A 14 0.24 8.00 -13.02
N PHE A 15 0.12 8.03 -11.70
CA PHE A 15 -0.61 7.06 -10.92
C PHE A 15 -2.10 7.40 -10.88
N GLU A 16 -2.98 6.41 -11.01
CA GLU A 16 -4.44 6.60 -10.94
C GLU A 16 -4.97 6.52 -9.50
N ASN A 17 -4.45 5.57 -8.75
CA ASN A 17 -4.96 5.18 -7.43
C ASN A 17 -4.09 5.60 -6.26
N ILE A 18 -2.90 6.14 -6.51
CA ILE A 18 -2.03 6.66 -5.46
C ILE A 18 -1.56 8.08 -5.78
N ILE A 19 -1.15 8.79 -4.73
CA ILE A 19 -0.37 10.02 -4.84
C ILE A 19 1.01 9.70 -4.30
N TYR A 20 2.04 9.94 -5.09
CA TYR A 20 3.43 9.73 -4.70
C TYR A 20 4.18 11.06 -4.67
N ASP A 21 4.60 11.48 -3.48
CA ASP A 21 5.27 12.75 -3.23
C ASP A 21 6.63 12.54 -2.56
N LYS A 22 7.63 13.25 -3.04
CA LYS A 22 8.97 13.29 -2.46
C LYS A 22 9.25 14.70 -1.95
N SER A 23 9.46 14.84 -0.65
CA SER A 23 9.75 16.14 -0.03
C SER A 23 10.84 16.02 1.03
N GLY A 24 11.94 16.72 0.83
CA GLY A 24 13.16 16.55 1.62
C GLY A 24 13.68 15.12 1.47
N TYR A 25 13.92 14.47 2.61
CA TYR A 25 14.41 13.07 2.65
C TYR A 25 13.28 12.04 2.80
N LYS A 26 12.03 12.43 2.57
CA LYS A 26 10.86 11.60 2.80
C LYS A 26 10.10 11.36 1.50
N ALA A 27 9.78 10.10 1.21
CA ALA A 27 8.76 9.72 0.26
C ALA A 27 7.42 9.48 0.99
N THR A 28 6.34 10.05 0.48
CA THR A 28 4.99 9.80 0.99
C THR A 28 4.15 9.19 -0.12
N ILE A 29 3.63 8.01 0.13
CA ILE A 29 2.71 7.30 -0.75
C ILE A 29 1.33 7.40 -0.11
N THR A 30 0.34 7.90 -0.84
CA THR A 30 -1.03 8.02 -0.35
C THR A 30 -1.96 7.20 -1.22
N ILE A 31 -2.63 6.19 -0.66
CA ILE A 31 -3.70 5.48 -1.37
C ILE A 31 -4.84 6.47 -1.59
N ASN A 32 -5.15 6.78 -2.84
CA ASN A 32 -6.08 7.86 -3.22
C ASN A 32 -7.40 7.31 -3.78
N ARG A 33 -8.03 6.44 -3.00
CA ARG A 33 -9.35 5.85 -3.31
C ARG A 33 -10.34 6.11 -2.18
N GLU A 34 -10.43 7.37 -1.71
CA GLU A 34 -11.22 7.76 -0.53
C GLU A 34 -12.70 7.34 -0.63
N ALA A 35 -13.30 7.44 -1.82
CA ALA A 35 -14.69 7.03 -2.06
C ALA A 35 -14.93 5.53 -1.73
N LYS A 36 -13.90 4.70 -1.90
CA LYS A 36 -13.90 3.26 -1.61
C LYS A 36 -13.13 2.91 -0.32
N LEU A 37 -13.01 3.86 0.62
CA LEU A 37 -12.29 3.68 1.90
C LEU A 37 -10.84 3.20 1.71
N ASN A 38 -10.19 3.64 0.64
CA ASN A 38 -8.81 3.30 0.30
C ASN A 38 -8.56 1.77 0.21
N CYS A 39 -9.57 1.01 -0.27
CA CYS A 39 -9.35 -0.39 -0.61
C CYS A 39 -8.39 -0.51 -1.80
N VAL A 40 -7.72 -1.64 -1.91
CA VAL A 40 -6.70 -1.89 -2.93
C VAL A 40 -7.20 -2.91 -3.94
N ASP A 41 -7.23 -2.52 -5.21
CA ASP A 41 -7.38 -3.39 -6.37
C ASP A 41 -6.00 -3.76 -6.95
N LEU A 42 -5.99 -4.57 -7.99
CA LEU A 42 -4.74 -5.03 -8.61
C LEU A 42 -3.89 -3.87 -9.13
N GLU A 43 -4.52 -2.83 -9.70
CA GLU A 43 -3.80 -1.65 -10.17
C GLU A 43 -3.17 -0.87 -9.03
N THR A 44 -3.90 -0.63 -7.94
CA THR A 44 -3.36 0.00 -6.74
C THR A 44 -2.15 -0.77 -6.18
N ILE A 45 -2.21 -2.12 -6.17
CA ILE A 45 -1.09 -2.96 -5.71
C ILE A 45 0.15 -2.70 -6.58
N ARG A 46 0.01 -2.68 -7.90
CA ARG A 46 1.11 -2.45 -8.85
C ARG A 46 1.71 -1.05 -8.74
N GLU A 47 0.86 -0.05 -8.59
CA GLU A 47 1.30 1.32 -8.36
C GLU A 47 2.08 1.45 -7.04
N LEU A 48 1.60 0.82 -5.96
CA LEU A 48 2.31 0.76 -4.68
C LEU A 48 3.67 0.08 -4.84
N ILE A 49 3.74 -1.07 -5.52
CA ILE A 49 5.01 -1.76 -5.80
C ILE A 49 5.98 -0.83 -6.54
N THR A 50 5.50 -0.10 -7.55
CA THR A 50 6.32 0.83 -8.33
C THR A 50 6.86 1.96 -7.44
N ALA A 51 6.00 2.62 -6.66
CA ALA A 51 6.39 3.71 -5.78
C ALA A 51 7.35 3.27 -4.66
N PHE A 52 7.13 2.07 -4.07
CA PHE A 52 8.05 1.52 -3.08
C PHE A 52 9.42 1.16 -3.68
N LYS A 53 9.46 0.55 -4.86
CA LYS A 53 10.72 0.26 -5.56
C LYS A 53 11.49 1.55 -5.85
N ASP A 54 10.84 2.57 -6.37
CA ASP A 54 11.47 3.86 -6.65
C ASP A 54 12.02 4.49 -5.38
N SER A 55 11.21 4.56 -4.31
CA SER A 55 11.65 5.13 -3.02
C SER A 55 12.80 4.34 -2.37
N SER A 56 12.86 3.02 -2.58
CA SER A 56 13.96 2.17 -2.11
C SER A 56 15.28 2.50 -2.82
N TRP A 57 15.23 2.76 -4.12
CA TRP A 57 16.42 3.01 -4.92
C TRP A 57 16.89 4.48 -4.91
N ASP A 58 16.01 5.41 -4.57
CA ASP A 58 16.34 6.84 -4.54
C ASP A 58 17.21 7.20 -3.34
N ASP A 59 18.49 7.48 -3.57
CA ASP A 59 19.48 7.82 -2.53
C ASP A 59 19.14 9.10 -1.75
N ASP A 60 18.29 9.97 -2.29
CA ASP A 60 17.86 11.19 -1.60
C ASP A 60 16.71 10.90 -0.60
N ILE A 61 16.10 9.71 -0.63
CA ILE A 61 15.04 9.31 0.30
C ILE A 61 15.61 8.51 1.47
N ALA A 62 15.37 8.96 2.69
CA ALA A 62 15.78 8.31 3.91
C ALA A 62 14.66 7.59 4.66
N VAL A 63 13.39 7.92 4.39
CA VAL A 63 12.21 7.32 5.05
C VAL A 63 11.02 7.28 4.10
N VAL A 64 10.23 6.20 4.18
CA VAL A 64 9.05 6.01 3.35
C VAL A 64 7.80 5.93 4.23
N VAL A 65 6.78 6.71 3.88
CA VAL A 65 5.50 6.79 4.60
C VAL A 65 4.38 6.32 3.69
N LEU A 66 3.53 5.41 4.18
CA LEU A 66 2.24 5.08 3.55
C LEU A 66 1.09 5.66 4.37
N THR A 67 0.08 6.20 3.70
CA THR A 67 -1.16 6.68 4.30
C THR A 67 -2.35 6.52 3.35
N GLY A 68 -3.57 6.73 3.84
CA GLY A 68 -4.75 6.85 2.99
C GLY A 68 -5.16 8.30 2.75
N ALA A 69 -5.84 8.57 1.63
CA ALA A 69 -6.47 9.85 1.40
C ALA A 69 -7.64 10.11 2.37
N GLY A 70 -7.89 11.36 2.69
CA GLY A 70 -8.97 11.78 3.59
C GLY A 70 -8.74 11.43 5.07
N LYS A 71 -9.84 11.29 5.81
CA LYS A 71 -9.82 11.03 7.26
C LYS A 71 -10.55 9.76 7.67
N ARG A 72 -11.23 9.09 6.72
CA ARG A 72 -12.14 7.97 7.02
C ARG A 72 -11.41 6.65 7.18
N ALA A 73 -10.42 6.38 6.35
CA ALA A 73 -9.70 5.12 6.34
C ALA A 73 -8.24 5.29 5.92
N PHE A 74 -7.36 4.53 6.52
CA PHE A 74 -6.04 4.24 5.98
C PHE A 74 -6.21 3.28 4.78
N SER A 75 -6.75 2.10 5.03
CA SER A 75 -7.17 1.13 4.01
C SER A 75 -8.10 0.08 4.61
N THR A 76 -9.06 -0.37 3.83
CA THR A 76 -9.97 -1.48 4.19
C THR A 76 -9.57 -2.82 3.55
N GLY A 77 -8.38 -2.88 2.92
CA GLY A 77 -7.87 -4.10 2.31
C GLY A 77 -8.34 -4.27 0.87
N ALA A 78 -8.51 -5.50 0.42
CA ALA A 78 -8.86 -5.82 -0.95
C ALA A 78 -10.17 -5.17 -1.41
N ASP A 79 -10.23 -4.75 -2.68
CA ASP A 79 -11.46 -4.29 -3.32
C ASP A 79 -12.38 -5.50 -3.57
N LEU A 80 -13.43 -5.63 -2.74
CA LEU A 80 -14.35 -6.77 -2.79
C LEU A 80 -15.16 -6.82 -4.10
N GLU A 81 -15.43 -5.69 -4.74
CA GLU A 81 -16.12 -5.65 -6.03
C GLU A 81 -15.22 -6.23 -7.12
N GLU A 82 -13.92 -5.91 -7.10
CA GLU A 82 -12.94 -6.52 -8.00
C GLU A 82 -12.81 -8.02 -7.74
N GLN A 83 -12.71 -8.43 -6.46
CA GLN A 83 -12.61 -9.83 -6.06
C GLN A 83 -13.80 -10.64 -6.56
N GLU A 84 -15.02 -10.16 -6.34
CA GLU A 84 -16.24 -10.81 -6.79
C GLU A 84 -16.29 -10.94 -8.30
N LYS A 85 -15.96 -9.88 -9.02
CA LYS A 85 -16.09 -9.82 -10.48
C LYS A 85 -15.09 -10.69 -11.23
N TYR A 86 -13.84 -10.74 -10.77
CA TYR A 86 -12.75 -11.31 -11.56
C TYR A 86 -12.08 -12.54 -10.94
N PHE A 87 -12.16 -12.72 -9.63
CA PHE A 87 -11.34 -13.70 -8.92
C PHE A 87 -12.16 -14.80 -8.23
N LEU A 88 -13.35 -14.49 -7.70
CA LEU A 88 -14.22 -15.52 -7.13
C LEU A 88 -14.68 -16.49 -8.21
N GLY A 89 -14.44 -17.77 -7.97
CA GLY A 89 -14.72 -18.82 -8.95
C GLY A 89 -13.63 -19.03 -10.01
N ASN A 90 -12.56 -18.22 -9.99
CA ASN A 90 -11.38 -18.40 -10.84
C ASN A 90 -10.09 -18.54 -10.00
N PRO A 91 -9.75 -19.75 -9.52
CA PRO A 91 -8.63 -19.97 -8.63
C PRO A 91 -7.27 -19.52 -9.21
N THR A 92 -7.11 -19.63 -10.53
CA THR A 92 -5.85 -19.23 -11.20
C THR A 92 -5.64 -17.74 -11.15
N ASP A 93 -6.66 -16.93 -11.39
CA ASP A 93 -6.54 -15.48 -11.39
C ASP A 93 -6.51 -14.94 -9.95
N TYR A 94 -7.23 -15.59 -9.03
CA TYR A 94 -7.10 -15.29 -7.59
C TYR A 94 -5.67 -15.52 -7.10
N TYR A 95 -5.04 -16.63 -7.52
CA TYR A 95 -3.63 -16.90 -7.20
C TYR A 95 -2.69 -15.81 -7.71
N LYS A 96 -2.90 -15.30 -8.93
CA LYS A 96 -2.08 -14.21 -9.48
C LYS A 96 -2.24 -12.92 -8.67
N TRP A 97 -3.46 -12.58 -8.28
CA TRP A 97 -3.74 -11.43 -7.44
C TRP A 97 -3.03 -11.56 -6.08
N MET A 98 -3.17 -12.72 -5.44
CA MET A 98 -2.49 -13.02 -4.16
C MET A 98 -0.97 -12.94 -4.30
N ALA A 99 -0.40 -13.39 -5.41
CA ALA A 99 1.04 -13.31 -5.65
C ALA A 99 1.53 -11.85 -5.70
N GLU A 100 0.79 -10.96 -6.35
CA GLU A 100 1.11 -9.52 -6.36
C GLU A 100 0.96 -8.90 -4.97
N PHE A 101 -0.08 -9.27 -4.24
CA PHE A 101 -0.30 -8.76 -2.88
C PHE A 101 0.80 -9.22 -1.92
N ILE A 102 1.22 -10.49 -1.99
CA ILE A 102 2.36 -11.02 -1.23
C ILE A 102 3.65 -10.30 -1.63
N ALA A 103 3.90 -10.11 -2.94
CA ALA A 103 5.08 -9.41 -3.43
C ALA A 103 5.17 -7.98 -2.89
N LEU A 104 4.04 -7.27 -2.77
CA LEU A 104 3.98 -5.96 -2.13
C LEU A 104 4.43 -6.01 -0.66
N HIS A 105 3.92 -6.99 0.12
CA HIS A 105 4.28 -7.14 1.53
C HIS A 105 5.77 -7.46 1.71
N GLU A 106 6.29 -8.38 0.90
CA GLU A 106 7.72 -8.73 0.93
C GLU A 106 8.61 -7.54 0.54
N LEU A 107 8.20 -6.76 -0.44
CA LEU A 107 8.91 -5.54 -0.82
C LEU A 107 8.95 -4.53 0.34
N MET A 108 7.82 -4.28 1.01
CA MET A 108 7.74 -3.36 2.14
C MET A 108 8.63 -3.80 3.30
N ARG A 109 8.59 -5.09 3.67
CA ARG A 109 9.43 -5.65 4.75
C ARG A 109 10.92 -5.58 4.46
N ASN A 110 11.30 -5.64 3.19
CA ASN A 110 12.70 -5.68 2.74
C ASN A 110 13.12 -4.41 1.99
N LEU A 111 12.47 -3.28 2.29
CA LEU A 111 12.67 -2.04 1.54
C LEU A 111 14.10 -1.46 1.67
N GLY A 112 14.81 -1.78 2.77
CA GLY A 112 16.14 -1.27 3.04
C GLY A 112 16.17 0.16 3.59
N LYS A 113 15.01 0.73 3.88
CA LYS A 113 14.82 2.07 4.49
C LYS A 113 13.74 2.00 5.56
N PRO A 114 13.81 2.83 6.61
CA PRO A 114 12.73 2.95 7.59
C PRO A 114 11.38 3.22 6.94
N THR A 115 10.36 2.47 7.36
CA THR A 115 9.01 2.56 6.85
C THR A 115 8.01 2.93 7.95
N ILE A 116 7.07 3.81 7.65
CA ILE A 116 6.07 4.31 8.60
C ILE A 116 4.66 4.17 8.00
N ALA A 117 3.78 3.43 8.66
CA ALA A 117 2.35 3.48 8.40
C ALA A 117 1.73 4.66 9.15
N ARG A 118 1.21 5.65 8.44
CA ARG A 118 0.46 6.78 9.01
C ARG A 118 -1.03 6.49 8.91
N LEU A 119 -1.62 6.01 10.00
CA LEU A 119 -2.98 5.53 10.09
C LEU A 119 -3.94 6.70 10.33
N ASN A 120 -4.58 7.17 9.28
CA ASN A 120 -5.46 8.35 9.26
C ASN A 120 -6.94 8.02 9.49
N GLY A 121 -7.28 6.78 9.80
CA GLY A 121 -8.67 6.34 10.03
C GLY A 121 -8.78 4.83 10.19
N LEU A 122 -9.80 4.22 9.60
CA LEU A 122 -10.08 2.78 9.68
C LEU A 122 -8.97 1.95 9.01
N VAL A 123 -8.56 0.87 9.68
CA VAL A 123 -7.50 -0.05 9.24
C VAL A 123 -7.99 -1.47 9.42
N VAL A 124 -8.48 -2.12 8.38
CA VAL A 124 -9.07 -3.46 8.51
C VAL A 124 -8.67 -4.41 7.39
N GLY A 125 -8.73 -5.71 7.66
CA GLY A 125 -8.42 -6.77 6.70
C GLY A 125 -7.01 -6.60 6.12
N GLY A 126 -6.87 -6.68 4.79
CA GLY A 126 -5.62 -6.44 4.08
C GLY A 126 -4.99 -5.06 4.36
N GLY A 127 -5.79 -4.04 4.74
CA GLY A 127 -5.26 -2.77 5.22
C GLY A 127 -4.48 -2.90 6.53
N ASN A 128 -4.92 -3.79 7.43
CA ASN A 128 -4.16 -4.10 8.64
C ASN A 128 -2.92 -4.96 8.31
N GLU A 129 -2.99 -5.82 7.30
CA GLU A 129 -1.83 -6.58 6.81
C GLU A 129 -0.76 -5.64 6.24
N LEU A 130 -1.15 -4.65 5.44
CA LEU A 130 -0.25 -3.57 5.02
C LEU A 130 0.39 -2.89 6.24
N ASN A 131 -0.43 -2.47 7.23
CA ASN A 131 0.06 -1.80 8.43
C ASN A 131 1.15 -2.59 9.18
N ILE A 132 0.94 -3.90 9.40
CA ILE A 132 1.90 -4.73 10.15
C ILE A 132 3.19 -5.05 9.36
N SER A 133 3.25 -4.72 8.08
CA SER A 133 4.46 -4.88 7.26
C SER A 133 5.43 -3.70 7.37
N PHE A 134 5.06 -2.64 8.10
CA PHE A 134 5.90 -1.46 8.35
C PHE A 134 6.69 -1.58 9.65
N ASP A 135 7.84 -0.89 9.71
CA ASP A 135 8.67 -0.84 10.92
C ASP A 135 7.96 -0.10 12.07
N LEU A 136 7.24 0.96 11.73
CA LEU A 136 6.55 1.82 12.69
C LEU A 136 5.13 2.14 12.21
N ALA A 137 4.23 2.35 13.17
CA ALA A 137 2.89 2.86 12.92
C ALA A 137 2.60 4.09 13.80
N ILE A 138 2.06 5.14 13.19
CA ILE A 138 1.56 6.33 13.88
C ILE A 138 0.06 6.43 13.56
N ALA A 139 -0.77 6.44 14.59
CA ALA A 139 -2.22 6.46 14.43
C ALA A 139 -2.82 7.80 14.88
N ALA A 140 -3.79 8.29 14.13
CA ALA A 140 -4.66 9.37 14.59
C ALA A 140 -5.52 8.88 15.77
N ASP A 141 -5.93 9.77 16.67
CA ASP A 141 -6.70 9.42 17.88
C ASP A 141 -8.02 8.69 17.58
N HIS A 142 -8.61 8.98 16.41
CA HIS A 142 -9.85 8.34 15.95
C HIS A 142 -9.63 7.08 15.10
N ALA A 143 -8.39 6.69 14.84
CA ALA A 143 -8.11 5.52 14.04
C ALA A 143 -8.54 4.23 14.76
N ALA A 144 -9.23 3.36 14.03
CA ALA A 144 -9.65 2.05 14.52
C ALA A 144 -9.08 0.95 13.64
N ARG A 145 -8.60 -0.14 14.23
CA ARG A 145 -8.01 -1.26 13.50
C ARG A 145 -8.61 -2.60 13.92
N GLY A 146 -8.60 -3.54 12.97
CA GLY A 146 -9.04 -4.90 13.24
C GLY A 146 -8.70 -5.86 12.11
N GLN A 147 -8.47 -7.12 12.47
CA GLN A 147 -8.32 -8.20 11.50
C GLN A 147 -9.68 -8.87 11.31
N VAL A 148 -10.45 -8.38 10.33
CA VAL A 148 -11.83 -8.84 10.10
C VAL A 148 -11.90 -10.06 9.17
N GLY A 149 -10.84 -10.43 8.49
CA GLY A 149 -10.78 -11.57 7.57
C GLY A 149 -11.24 -12.87 8.20
N ALA A 150 -10.90 -13.13 9.48
CA ALA A 150 -11.31 -14.34 10.19
C ALA A 150 -12.84 -14.49 10.27
N ALA A 151 -13.60 -13.39 10.38
CA ALA A 151 -15.06 -13.41 10.37
C ALA A 151 -15.63 -13.71 8.96
N GLY A 152 -14.87 -13.40 7.91
CA GLY A 152 -15.21 -13.70 6.50
C GLY A 152 -14.62 -15.02 5.98
N GLY A 153 -13.94 -15.81 6.84
CA GLY A 153 -13.33 -17.08 6.45
C GLY A 153 -11.97 -16.96 5.76
N SER A 154 -11.29 -15.82 5.88
CA SER A 154 -9.94 -15.64 5.37
C SER A 154 -8.90 -15.55 6.50
N VAL A 155 -7.65 -15.83 6.19
CA VAL A 155 -6.50 -15.64 7.08
C VAL A 155 -5.62 -14.51 6.55
N ALA A 156 -4.83 -13.90 7.44
CA ALA A 156 -3.85 -12.89 7.04
C ALA A 156 -2.77 -13.51 6.14
N ALA A 157 -2.31 -12.75 5.15
CA ALA A 157 -1.23 -13.12 4.23
C ALA A 157 0.16 -13.00 4.89
#